data_edbbbb79e0f226c4a434127f98a278fd
#
_entry.id   edbbbb79e0f226c4a434127f98a278fd
#
_cell.length_a   1.000
_cell.length_b   1.000
_cell.length_c   1.000
_cell.angle_alpha   90.00
_cell.angle_beta   90.00
_cell.angle_gamma   90.00
#
_symmetry.space_group_name_H-M   'P 1'
#
loop_
_entity.id
_entity.type
_entity.pdbx_description
1 polymer ?
#
loop_
_entity_poly.entity_id
_entity_poly.type
_entity_poly.pdbx_seq_one_letter_code
_entity_poly.pdbx_strand_id
1 'polypeptide(L)'
;DFNINVACVTGNEGRVNKEPGWSPIVATDNYDFTIFNILKYIFKDSDIKFVEGDPTELVVEVAGQNLLLMHGNCSIRHAALDKSINQVIGRFAMKGIKVDYVIMGHVHSASVGDNYARSASLAGANDYSDKGLNLISRASQNCYIFYKDGNRDGIKIDLQNVPKIGYEIDDSLAAYNAKSASKNHKNKTIIQVVI
;
A
#
# COMPACT_ATOMS: atom_id res chain seq x y z
N ASP A 1 -16.58 -1.03 20.35
CA ASP A 1 -15.20 -1.52 20.55
C ASP A 1 -14.77 -2.28 19.30
N PHE A 2 -13.53 -2.06 18.85
CA PHE A 2 -12.95 -2.74 17.69
C PHE A 2 -11.75 -3.57 18.12
N ASN A 3 -11.62 -4.77 17.57
CA ASN A 3 -10.39 -5.53 17.66
C ASN A 3 -9.46 -5.09 16.51
N ILE A 4 -8.34 -4.45 16.83
CA ILE A 4 -7.41 -3.93 15.84
C ILE A 4 -6.27 -4.92 15.66
N ASN A 5 -6.07 -5.36 14.41
CA ASN A 5 -4.91 -6.16 14.01
C ASN A 5 -4.15 -5.39 12.93
N VAL A 6 -2.84 -5.27 13.08
CA VAL A 6 -1.96 -4.60 12.13
C VAL A 6 -1.10 -5.65 11.43
N ALA A 7 -1.21 -5.70 10.12
CA ALA A 7 -0.38 -6.56 9.26
C ALA A 7 0.36 -5.68 8.26
N CYS A 8 1.63 -5.95 8.00
CA CYS A 8 2.47 -5.14 7.13
C CYS A 8 3.31 -6.02 6.20
N VAL A 9 3.50 -5.56 4.98
CA VAL A 9 4.49 -6.08 4.03
C VAL A 9 5.37 -4.95 3.53
N THR A 10 6.61 -5.26 3.20
CA THR A 10 7.59 -4.27 2.76
C THR A 10 7.45 -3.93 1.28
N GLY A 11 7.62 -2.65 0.95
CA GLY A 11 7.66 -2.15 -0.41
C GLY A 11 9.08 -1.98 -0.94
N ASN A 12 9.22 -1.79 -2.25
CA ASN A 12 10.53 -1.60 -2.90
C ASN A 12 11.13 -0.21 -2.61
N GLU A 13 10.32 0.79 -2.33
CA GLU A 13 10.82 2.15 -2.06
C GLU A 13 11.38 2.30 -0.63
N GLY A 14 10.94 1.45 0.30
CA GLY A 14 11.44 1.42 1.68
C GLY A 14 12.82 0.78 1.84
N ARG A 15 13.43 0.22 0.79
CA ARG A 15 14.71 -0.47 0.87
C ARG A 15 15.86 0.49 1.22
N VAL A 16 16.66 0.10 2.20
CA VAL A 16 17.88 0.83 2.57
C VAL A 16 18.97 0.60 1.51
N ASN A 17 19.14 -0.65 1.07
CA ASN A 17 20.04 -0.99 -0.02
C ASN A 17 19.30 -0.92 -1.36
N LYS A 18 19.83 -0.13 -2.29
CA LYS A 18 19.26 0.07 -3.63
C LYS A 18 19.63 -1.01 -4.64
N GLU A 19 20.52 -1.93 -4.29
CA GLU A 19 20.86 -3.04 -5.18
C GLU A 19 19.64 -3.96 -5.38
N PRO A 20 19.28 -4.25 -6.64
CA PRO A 20 18.16 -5.11 -6.93
C PRO A 20 18.52 -6.55 -6.55
N GLY A 21 18.10 -7.00 -5.39
CA GLY A 21 18.31 -8.36 -4.90
C GLY A 21 17.04 -8.91 -4.27
N TRP A 22 16.79 -10.18 -4.51
CA TRP A 22 15.73 -10.99 -3.91
C TRP A 22 16.20 -11.65 -2.63
N SER A 23 17.07 -11.02 -1.90
CA SER A 23 17.54 -11.56 -0.64
C SER A 23 16.50 -11.37 0.45
N PRO A 24 16.23 -12.33 1.33
CA PRO A 24 15.48 -12.14 2.57
C PRO A 24 16.02 -10.99 3.43
N ILE A 25 17.34 -10.71 3.33
CA ILE A 25 18.00 -9.57 3.99
C ILE A 25 17.42 -8.25 3.49
N VAL A 26 17.10 -8.14 2.19
CA VAL A 26 16.50 -6.93 1.61
C VAL A 26 15.11 -6.67 2.16
N ALA A 27 14.36 -7.72 2.50
CA ALA A 27 13.03 -7.59 3.07
C ALA A 27 13.06 -7.03 4.50
N THR A 28 14.10 -7.32 5.27
CA THR A 28 14.28 -6.83 6.65
C THR A 28 15.15 -5.57 6.72
N ASP A 29 16.03 -5.33 5.73
CA ASP A 29 16.77 -4.09 5.54
C ASP A 29 15.90 -3.07 4.77
N ASN A 30 14.81 -2.66 5.43
CA ASN A 30 13.73 -1.89 4.82
C ASN A 30 13.09 -0.97 5.87
N TYR A 31 12.87 0.29 5.52
CA TYR A 31 12.23 1.26 6.41
C TYR A 31 10.80 0.86 6.79
N ASP A 32 10.04 0.22 5.90
CA ASP A 32 8.69 -0.24 6.21
C ASP A 32 8.71 -1.29 7.33
N PHE A 33 9.68 -2.22 7.27
CA PHE A 33 9.91 -3.20 8.32
C PHE A 33 10.32 -2.54 9.65
N THR A 34 11.17 -1.53 9.58
CA THR A 34 11.59 -0.75 10.75
C THR A 34 10.41 -0.01 11.38
N ILE A 35 9.58 0.65 10.55
CA ILE A 35 8.37 1.36 11.00
C ILE A 35 7.40 0.39 11.66
N PHE A 36 7.16 -0.78 11.07
CA PHE A 36 6.30 -1.81 11.66
C PHE A 36 6.76 -2.21 13.07
N ASN A 37 8.07 -2.44 13.27
CA ASN A 37 8.61 -2.79 14.57
C ASN A 37 8.55 -1.63 15.58
N ILE A 38 8.74 -0.38 15.12
CA ILE A 38 8.57 0.81 15.97
C ILE A 38 7.11 0.92 16.43
N LEU A 39 6.14 0.77 15.53
CA LEU A 39 4.72 0.80 15.87
C LEU A 39 4.37 -0.31 16.86
N LYS A 40 4.84 -1.53 16.63
CA LYS A 40 4.67 -2.65 17.56
C LYS A 40 5.22 -2.33 18.96
N TYR A 41 6.37 -1.65 19.05
CA TYR A 41 6.93 -1.23 20.32
C TYR A 41 6.11 -0.12 20.97
N ILE A 42 5.66 0.87 20.22
CA ILE A 42 4.84 1.99 20.73
C ILE A 42 3.52 1.49 21.31
N PHE A 43 2.88 0.54 20.64
CA PHE A 43 1.56 0.00 21.02
C PHE A 43 1.64 -1.31 21.83
N LYS A 44 2.80 -1.66 22.39
CA LYS A 44 3.01 -2.92 23.13
C LYS A 44 2.09 -3.11 24.34
N ASP A 45 1.66 -2.01 24.98
CA ASP A 45 0.79 -2.01 26.17
C ASP A 45 -0.69 -1.74 25.80
N SER A 46 -1.04 -1.81 24.52
CA SER A 46 -2.41 -1.65 24.00
C SER A 46 -3.02 -2.99 23.57
N ASP A 47 -4.34 -2.99 23.29
CA ASP A 47 -5.05 -4.15 22.76
C ASP A 47 -4.81 -4.39 21.26
N ILE A 48 -3.96 -3.56 20.61
CA ILE A 48 -3.62 -3.70 19.20
C ILE A 48 -2.69 -4.89 19.00
N LYS A 49 -3.07 -5.81 18.12
CA LYS A 49 -2.27 -6.98 17.77
C LYS A 49 -1.49 -6.74 16.49
N PHE A 50 -0.22 -7.13 16.49
CA PHE A 50 0.65 -7.07 15.32
C PHE A 50 0.84 -8.49 14.76
N VAL A 51 0.44 -8.69 13.49
CA VAL A 51 0.56 -9.98 12.81
C VAL A 51 1.97 -10.10 12.25
N GLU A 52 2.70 -11.11 12.70
CA GLU A 52 4.06 -11.40 12.24
C GLU A 52 4.03 -12.52 11.19
N GLY A 53 4.94 -12.46 10.23
CA GLY A 53 5.09 -13.45 9.19
C GLY A 53 6.13 -13.04 8.15
N ASP A 54 6.02 -13.56 6.94
CA ASP A 54 6.91 -13.20 5.84
C ASP A 54 6.74 -11.70 5.51
N PRO A 55 7.82 -10.91 5.54
CA PRO A 55 7.73 -9.46 5.31
C PRO A 55 7.43 -9.07 3.86
N THR A 56 7.42 -10.00 2.92
CA THR A 56 7.16 -9.75 1.50
C THR A 56 5.82 -10.31 1.03
N GLU A 57 5.37 -11.42 1.61
CA GLU A 57 4.15 -12.15 1.21
C GLU A 57 3.47 -12.73 2.45
N LEU A 58 2.58 -11.98 3.06
CA LEU A 58 1.91 -12.36 4.30
C LEU A 58 0.48 -12.83 4.02
N VAL A 59 0.15 -14.03 4.46
CA VAL A 59 -1.24 -14.53 4.43
C VAL A 59 -1.90 -14.31 5.79
N VAL A 60 -3.03 -13.62 5.78
CA VAL A 60 -3.84 -13.36 6.98
C VAL A 60 -5.27 -13.86 6.77
N GLU A 61 -5.88 -14.41 7.82
CA GLU A 61 -7.28 -14.81 7.78
C GLU A 61 -8.17 -13.66 8.30
N VAL A 62 -9.18 -13.29 7.52
CA VAL A 62 -10.20 -12.31 7.88
C VAL A 62 -11.58 -12.89 7.54
N ALA A 63 -12.43 -13.05 8.53
CA ALA A 63 -13.79 -13.58 8.39
C ALA A 63 -13.87 -14.95 7.64
N GLY A 64 -12.85 -15.81 7.85
CA GLY A 64 -12.77 -17.11 7.20
C GLY A 64 -12.24 -17.09 5.77
N GLN A 65 -11.77 -15.92 5.29
CA GLN A 65 -11.14 -15.75 4.00
C GLN A 65 -9.64 -15.49 4.16
N ASN A 66 -8.81 -16.19 3.41
CA ASN A 66 -7.35 -16.03 3.41
C ASN A 66 -6.93 -14.94 2.44
N LEU A 67 -6.41 -13.84 2.98
CA LEU A 67 -5.95 -12.69 2.24
C LEU A 67 -4.43 -12.74 2.11
N LEU A 68 -3.93 -12.71 0.89
CA LEU A 68 -2.50 -12.55 0.63
C LEU A 68 -2.18 -11.07 0.52
N LEU A 69 -1.37 -10.56 1.44
CA LEU A 69 -0.81 -9.22 1.41
C LEU A 69 0.56 -9.27 0.74
N MET A 70 0.81 -8.41 -0.23
CA MET A 70 2.09 -8.29 -0.91
C MET A 70 2.25 -6.88 -1.51
N HIS A 71 3.48 -6.43 -1.73
CA HIS A 71 3.66 -5.13 -2.37
C HIS A 71 3.33 -5.15 -3.87
N GLY A 72 3.68 -6.21 -4.58
CA GLY A 72 3.35 -6.40 -5.99
C GLY A 72 4.45 -5.97 -6.98
N ASN A 73 5.62 -5.58 -6.51
CA ASN A 73 6.75 -5.17 -7.37
C ASN A 73 7.43 -6.35 -8.09
N CYS A 74 7.21 -7.56 -7.65
CA CYS A 74 8.04 -8.69 -8.05
C CYS A 74 7.27 -9.78 -8.80
N SER A 75 6.25 -10.35 -8.19
CA SER A 75 5.51 -11.48 -8.77
C SER A 75 4.40 -11.02 -9.73
N ILE A 76 4.12 -9.73 -9.78
CA ILE A 76 2.99 -9.17 -10.53
C ILE A 76 3.46 -8.45 -11.79
N ARG A 77 2.98 -8.90 -12.93
CA ARG A 77 3.14 -8.19 -14.21
C ARG A 77 1.90 -7.35 -14.47
N HIS A 78 1.99 -6.05 -14.23
CA HIS A 78 0.84 -5.15 -14.30
C HIS A 78 0.20 -5.04 -15.70
N ALA A 79 0.95 -5.32 -16.76
CA ALA A 79 0.42 -5.43 -18.11
C ALA A 79 -0.40 -6.73 -18.36
N ALA A 80 -0.31 -7.72 -17.47
CA ALA A 80 -1.05 -8.97 -17.52
C ALA A 80 -1.51 -9.36 -16.10
N LEU A 81 -2.23 -8.44 -15.47
CA LEU A 81 -2.53 -8.47 -14.04
C LEU A 81 -3.27 -9.74 -13.63
N ASP A 82 -4.40 -10.04 -14.26
CA ASP A 82 -5.23 -11.21 -13.91
C ASP A 82 -4.46 -12.53 -14.04
N LYS A 83 -3.66 -12.66 -15.11
CA LYS A 83 -2.79 -13.82 -15.29
C LYS A 83 -1.77 -13.94 -14.17
N SER A 84 -1.14 -12.84 -13.77
CA SER A 84 -0.14 -12.83 -12.70
C SER A 84 -0.77 -13.16 -11.33
N ILE A 85 -1.95 -12.62 -11.04
CA ILE A 85 -2.70 -12.92 -9.83
C ILE A 85 -3.02 -14.42 -9.76
N ASN A 86 -3.56 -14.99 -10.84
CA ASN A 86 -3.87 -16.42 -10.90
C ASN A 86 -2.63 -17.30 -10.73
N GLN A 87 -1.48 -16.87 -11.28
CA GLN A 87 -0.20 -17.56 -11.08
C GLN A 87 0.27 -17.51 -9.61
N VAL A 88 0.11 -16.38 -8.95
CA VAL A 88 0.45 -16.24 -7.52
C VAL A 88 -0.46 -17.11 -6.68
N ILE A 89 -1.76 -17.07 -6.88
CA ILE A 89 -2.73 -17.92 -6.19
C ILE A 89 -2.39 -19.41 -6.41
N GLY A 90 -2.11 -19.81 -7.66
CA GLY A 90 -1.70 -21.17 -7.99
C GLY A 90 -0.42 -21.61 -7.27
N ARG A 91 0.58 -20.70 -7.15
CA ARG A 91 1.82 -20.97 -6.42
C ARG A 91 1.57 -21.25 -4.93
N PHE A 92 0.67 -20.50 -4.29
CA PHE A 92 0.27 -20.74 -2.89
C PHE A 92 -0.52 -22.06 -2.74
N ALA A 93 -1.42 -22.35 -3.69
CA ALA A 93 -2.17 -23.60 -3.70
C ALA A 93 -1.24 -24.83 -3.80
N MET A 94 -0.15 -24.77 -4.58
CA MET A 94 0.87 -25.81 -4.64
C MET A 94 1.63 -26.00 -3.32
N LYS A 95 1.65 -24.98 -2.46
CA LYS A 95 2.19 -25.05 -1.09
C LYS A 95 1.14 -25.51 -0.06
N GLY A 96 -0.06 -25.88 -0.48
CA GLY A 96 -1.18 -26.26 0.39
C GLY A 96 -1.88 -25.07 1.06
N ILE A 97 -1.63 -23.85 0.61
CA ILE A 97 -2.20 -22.61 1.16
C ILE A 97 -3.28 -22.10 0.20
N LYS A 98 -4.52 -22.08 0.66
CA LYS A 98 -5.61 -21.45 -0.07
C LYS A 98 -5.50 -19.93 0.06
N VAL A 99 -5.56 -19.20 -1.03
CA VAL A 99 -5.66 -17.74 -1.07
C VAL A 99 -6.99 -17.37 -1.72
N ASP A 100 -7.83 -16.63 -1.01
CA ASP A 100 -9.14 -16.18 -1.49
C ASP A 100 -9.10 -14.80 -2.13
N TYR A 101 -8.16 -13.95 -1.71
CA TYR A 101 -8.03 -12.59 -2.21
C TYR A 101 -6.60 -12.08 -2.07
N VAL A 102 -6.14 -11.28 -3.04
CA VAL A 102 -4.81 -10.68 -3.03
C VAL A 102 -4.93 -9.18 -2.85
N ILE A 103 -4.25 -8.62 -1.85
CA ILE A 103 -4.17 -7.17 -1.62
C ILE A 103 -2.74 -6.72 -1.88
N MET A 104 -2.58 -5.72 -2.76
CA MET A 104 -1.27 -5.24 -3.17
C MET A 104 -1.23 -3.72 -3.35
N GLY A 105 -0.06 -3.16 -3.64
CA GLY A 105 0.19 -1.75 -3.92
C GLY A 105 1.00 -1.54 -5.20
N HIS A 106 2.13 -0.88 -5.10
CA HIS A 106 3.20 -0.65 -6.07
C HIS A 106 2.89 0.35 -7.20
N VAL A 107 1.75 0.23 -7.90
CA VAL A 107 1.47 1.03 -9.12
C VAL A 107 0.83 2.38 -8.82
N HIS A 108 0.61 2.72 -7.56
CA HIS A 108 0.06 3.98 -7.09
C HIS A 108 -1.38 4.32 -7.56
N SER A 109 -2.05 3.42 -8.27
CA SER A 109 -3.45 3.58 -8.71
C SER A 109 -4.34 2.49 -8.13
N ALA A 110 -5.50 2.88 -7.58
CA ALA A 110 -6.45 1.95 -7.01
C ALA A 110 -7.12 1.08 -8.08
N SER A 111 -7.33 -0.19 -7.75
CA SER A 111 -8.13 -1.13 -8.52
C SER A 111 -8.77 -2.13 -7.59
N VAL A 112 -10.01 -2.50 -7.81
CA VAL A 112 -10.73 -3.55 -7.08
C VAL A 112 -11.28 -4.52 -8.11
N GLY A 113 -10.87 -5.77 -8.04
CA GLY A 113 -11.32 -6.88 -8.87
C GLY A 113 -11.93 -8.00 -8.04
N ASP A 114 -12.32 -9.09 -8.70
CA ASP A 114 -13.03 -10.21 -8.07
C ASP A 114 -12.13 -10.98 -7.07
N ASN A 115 -10.86 -11.16 -7.37
CA ASN A 115 -9.90 -11.92 -6.57
C ASN A 115 -8.67 -11.13 -6.13
N TYR A 116 -8.64 -9.83 -6.39
CA TYR A 116 -7.56 -8.95 -5.95
C TYR A 116 -8.03 -7.51 -5.75
N ALA A 117 -7.24 -6.77 -4.97
CA ALA A 117 -7.29 -5.32 -4.94
C ALA A 117 -5.89 -4.71 -4.92
N ARG A 118 -5.78 -3.52 -5.48
CA ARG A 118 -4.57 -2.73 -5.49
C ARG A 118 -4.85 -1.37 -4.86
N SER A 119 -4.08 -1.04 -3.82
CA SER A 119 -4.15 0.27 -3.16
C SER A 119 -3.44 1.34 -3.99
N ALA A 120 -3.91 2.58 -3.87
CA ALA A 120 -3.26 3.73 -4.48
C ALA A 120 -2.20 4.35 -3.57
N SER A 121 -1.55 5.40 -4.07
CA SER A 121 -0.73 6.29 -3.26
C SER A 121 -1.60 7.19 -2.38
N LEU A 122 -1.29 7.28 -1.09
CA LEU A 122 -1.92 8.24 -0.18
C LEU A 122 -1.60 9.69 -0.56
N ALA A 123 -0.39 9.94 -1.06
CA ALA A 123 0.05 11.26 -1.49
C ALA A 123 -0.40 11.64 -2.92
N GLY A 124 -0.90 10.67 -3.70
CA GLY A 124 -1.19 10.86 -5.11
C GLY A 124 0.07 10.90 -5.98
N ALA A 125 0.02 11.63 -7.09
CA ALA A 125 1.16 11.81 -7.98
C ALA A 125 2.20 12.74 -7.36
N ASN A 126 3.47 12.42 -7.57
CA ASN A 126 4.63 13.25 -7.24
C ASN A 126 5.47 13.48 -8.50
N ASP A 127 6.54 14.29 -8.40
CA ASP A 127 7.40 14.61 -9.55
C ASP A 127 8.00 13.38 -10.22
N TYR A 128 8.35 12.35 -9.46
CA TYR A 128 8.88 11.11 -10.00
C TYR A 128 7.82 10.31 -10.77
N SER A 129 6.64 10.14 -10.20
CA SER A 129 5.56 9.42 -10.88
C SER A 129 5.00 10.18 -12.09
N ASP A 130 4.84 11.50 -11.98
CA ASP A 130 4.32 12.36 -13.06
C ASP A 130 5.34 12.48 -14.21
N LYS A 131 6.54 13.00 -13.91
CA LYS A 131 7.54 13.33 -14.95
C LYS A 131 8.44 12.16 -15.32
N GLY A 132 8.76 11.30 -14.34
CA GLY A 132 9.66 10.16 -14.55
C GLY A 132 8.96 8.94 -15.15
N LEU A 133 7.74 8.64 -14.72
CA LEU A 133 7.00 7.46 -15.12
C LEU A 133 5.76 7.76 -15.97
N ASN A 134 5.44 9.03 -16.17
CA ASN A 134 4.21 9.48 -16.85
C ASN A 134 2.93 8.86 -16.23
N LEU A 135 2.94 8.71 -14.90
CA LEU A 135 1.85 8.13 -14.11
C LEU A 135 1.23 9.20 -13.22
N ILE A 136 0.02 9.61 -13.56
CA ILE A 136 -0.77 10.55 -12.76
C ILE A 136 -1.84 9.76 -12.04
N SER A 137 -1.72 9.64 -10.72
CA SER A 137 -2.72 8.99 -9.87
C SER A 137 -3.31 9.98 -8.86
N ARG A 138 -4.59 9.80 -8.56
CA ARG A 138 -5.27 10.54 -7.49
C ARG A 138 -4.92 9.91 -6.14
N ALA A 139 -4.67 10.75 -5.13
CA ALA A 139 -4.52 10.27 -3.76
C ALA A 139 -5.78 9.52 -3.34
N SER A 140 -5.65 8.30 -2.89
CA SER A 140 -6.79 7.52 -2.41
C SER A 140 -6.34 6.36 -1.52
N GLN A 141 -7.26 5.86 -0.71
CA GLN A 141 -7.10 4.67 0.12
C GLN A 141 -8.26 3.72 -0.14
N ASN A 142 -8.01 2.42 -0.03
CA ASN A 142 -9.06 1.43 -0.11
C ASN A 142 -9.49 0.96 1.28
N CYS A 143 -10.78 0.72 1.44
CA CYS A 143 -11.36 0.02 2.58
C CYS A 143 -12.07 -1.23 2.07
N TYR A 144 -11.91 -2.35 2.76
CA TYR A 144 -12.53 -3.61 2.40
C TYR A 144 -13.34 -4.14 3.57
N ILE A 145 -14.50 -4.73 3.28
CA ILE A 145 -15.33 -5.44 4.24
C ILE A 145 -15.41 -6.90 3.78
N PHE A 146 -14.97 -7.82 4.64
CA PHE A 146 -15.06 -9.25 4.40
C PHE A 146 -16.11 -9.83 5.33
N TYR A 147 -17.02 -10.60 4.78
CA TYR A 147 -18.13 -11.23 5.51
C TYR A 147 -17.86 -12.71 5.71
N LYS A 148 -18.42 -13.28 6.79
CA LYS A 148 -18.27 -14.71 7.14
C LYS A 148 -18.91 -15.66 6.12
N ASP A 149 -19.85 -15.18 5.34
CA ASP A 149 -20.50 -15.93 4.25
C ASP A 149 -19.68 -15.96 2.95
N GLY A 150 -18.50 -15.35 2.94
CA GLY A 150 -17.60 -15.27 1.78
C GLY A 150 -17.80 -14.03 0.91
N ASN A 151 -18.83 -13.22 1.17
CA ASN A 151 -19.03 -11.94 0.49
C ASN A 151 -17.94 -10.94 0.84
N ARG A 152 -17.75 -9.93 -0.03
CA ARG A 152 -16.77 -8.86 0.19
C ARG A 152 -17.19 -7.59 -0.53
N ASP A 153 -16.93 -6.45 0.10
CA ASP A 153 -17.12 -5.13 -0.47
C ASP A 153 -15.77 -4.40 -0.54
N GLY A 154 -15.57 -3.60 -1.57
CA GLY A 154 -14.41 -2.75 -1.75
C GLY A 154 -14.83 -1.30 -1.96
N ILE A 155 -14.29 -0.39 -1.16
CA ILE A 155 -14.58 1.05 -1.20
C ILE A 155 -13.28 1.79 -1.48
N LYS A 156 -13.24 2.58 -2.57
CA LYS A 156 -12.15 3.52 -2.83
C LYS A 156 -12.51 4.87 -2.19
N ILE A 157 -11.71 5.29 -1.23
CA ILE A 157 -11.83 6.59 -0.55
C ILE A 157 -10.94 7.59 -1.29
N ASP A 158 -11.54 8.61 -1.86
CA ASP A 158 -10.82 9.72 -2.53
C ASP A 158 -10.29 10.70 -1.47
N LEU A 159 -9.00 11.02 -1.52
CA LEU A 159 -8.31 11.85 -0.54
C LEU A 159 -7.94 13.25 -1.07
N GLN A 160 -8.50 13.68 -2.22
CA GLN A 160 -8.15 14.99 -2.80
C GLN A 160 -8.55 16.17 -1.91
N ASN A 161 -9.61 16.03 -1.15
CA ASN A 161 -10.20 17.10 -0.34
C ASN A 161 -10.27 16.72 1.13
N VAL A 162 -9.24 16.05 1.65
CA VAL A 162 -9.17 15.75 3.08
C VAL A 162 -8.97 17.05 3.85
N PRO A 163 -9.80 17.36 4.86
CA PRO A 163 -9.60 18.53 5.71
C PRO A 163 -8.24 18.47 6.41
N LYS A 164 -7.50 19.57 6.37
CA LYS A 164 -6.20 19.70 7.05
C LYS A 164 -6.35 20.05 8.54
N ILE A 165 -7.46 19.69 9.14
CA ILE A 165 -7.76 20.03 10.52
C ILE A 165 -7.44 18.82 11.39
N GLY A 166 -6.59 19.00 12.41
CA GLY A 166 -6.45 18.04 13.49
C GLY A 166 -5.07 17.47 13.79
N TYR A 167 -4.03 17.92 13.09
CA TYR A 167 -2.66 17.53 13.43
C TYR A 167 -1.80 18.76 13.74
N GLU A 168 -1.38 18.92 14.99
CA GLU A 168 -0.44 19.98 15.43
C GLU A 168 0.93 19.88 14.73
N ILE A 169 1.21 18.76 14.06
CA ILE A 169 2.42 18.49 13.30
C ILE A 169 2.44 19.20 11.93
N ASP A 170 1.32 19.77 11.46
CA ASP A 170 1.20 20.35 10.13
C ASP A 170 2.22 21.46 9.86
N ASP A 171 2.50 22.31 10.85
CA ASP A 171 3.49 23.38 10.71
C ASP A 171 4.91 22.83 10.58
N SER A 172 5.24 21.78 11.32
CA SER A 172 6.54 21.09 11.25
C SER A 172 6.72 20.38 9.90
N LEU A 173 5.67 19.73 9.39
CA LEU A 173 5.67 19.11 8.06
C LEU A 173 5.72 20.15 6.94
N ALA A 174 5.04 21.27 7.09
CA ALA A 174 5.11 22.38 6.13
C ALA A 174 6.52 22.98 6.08
N ALA A 175 7.18 23.16 7.22
CA ALA A 175 8.56 23.61 7.29
C ALA A 175 9.55 22.64 6.67
N TYR A 176 9.32 21.33 6.84
CA TYR A 176 10.12 20.27 6.20
C TYR A 176 9.91 20.25 4.69
N ASN A 177 8.66 20.26 4.24
CA ASN A 177 8.29 20.28 2.83
C ASN A 177 8.74 21.55 2.12
N ALA A 178 8.89 22.67 2.84
CA ALA A 178 9.43 23.90 2.28
C ALA A 178 10.88 23.76 1.79
N LYS A 179 11.63 22.77 2.31
CA LYS A 179 13.00 22.45 1.92
C LYS A 179 13.10 21.39 0.82
N SER A 180 12.01 20.70 0.51
CA SER A 180 11.98 19.64 -0.52
C SER A 180 11.74 20.22 -1.91
N ALA A 181 12.22 19.54 -2.96
CA ALA A 181 12.08 19.94 -4.35
C ALA A 181 10.61 20.03 -4.85
N SER A 182 9.66 19.56 -4.05
CA SER A 182 8.22 19.60 -4.36
C SER A 182 7.61 21.01 -4.40
N LYS A 183 8.38 22.06 -4.06
CA LYS A 183 7.96 23.46 -4.26
C LYS A 183 7.50 23.79 -5.67
N ASN A 184 7.96 23.03 -6.67
CA ASN A 184 7.63 23.29 -8.07
C ASN A 184 6.21 22.89 -8.48
N HIS A 185 5.48 22.09 -7.68
CA HIS A 185 4.08 21.76 -7.97
C HIS A 185 3.12 22.95 -7.82
N LYS A 186 3.46 23.94 -6.98
CA LYS A 186 2.63 25.14 -6.77
C LYS A 186 2.68 26.13 -7.94
N ASN A 187 3.62 25.96 -8.86
CA ASN A 187 3.85 26.90 -9.97
C ASN A 187 3.36 26.37 -11.33
N LYS A 188 2.48 25.38 -11.37
CA LYS A 188 1.83 25.00 -12.62
C LYS A 188 0.84 26.10 -13.00
N THR A 189 1.17 26.85 -14.05
CA THR A 189 0.24 27.79 -14.66
C THR A 189 -0.87 27.01 -15.33
N ILE A 190 -2.06 27.05 -14.78
CA ILE A 190 -3.26 26.50 -15.44
C ILE A 190 -3.81 27.61 -16.32
N ILE A 191 -3.71 27.46 -17.63
CA ILE A 191 -4.39 28.34 -18.59
C ILE A 191 -5.80 27.74 -18.76
N GLN A 192 -6.77 28.44 -18.21
CA GLN A 192 -8.17 28.10 -18.43
C GLN A 192 -8.62 28.77 -19.73
N VAL A 193 -8.83 27.99 -20.78
CA VAL A 193 -9.46 28.46 -22.01
C VAL A 193 -10.96 28.26 -21.84
N VAL A 194 -11.71 29.34 -21.69
CA VAL A 194 -13.17 29.32 -21.74
C VAL A 194 -13.53 29.58 -23.20
N ILE A 195 -14.17 28.59 -23.85
CA ILE A 195 -14.74 28.69 -25.20
C ILE A 195 -16.20 29.04 -25.06
#